data_8be24c551d75138c4f29f17268d62818
#
_entry.id   8be24c551d75138c4f29f17268d62818
#
_cell.length_a   1.000
_cell.length_b   1.000
_cell.length_c   1.000
_cell.angle_alpha   90.00
_cell.angle_beta   90.00
_cell.angle_gamma   90.00
#
_symmetry.space_group_name_H-M   'P 1'
#
loop_
_entity.id
_entity.type
_entity.pdbx_description
1 polymer ?
#
loop_
_entity_poly.entity_id
_entity_poly.type
_entity_poly.pdbx_seq_one_letter_code
_entity_poly.pdbx_strand_id
1 'polypeptide(L)'
;MLAAARDLTGGAAPSSDDLRTLELPVDAVPEGALTPGADLTARVLSGPVRSGEPLTDARFLAPVSVPTGFLAYPFRIDDADISALLRVGDHLNLYAATSSSAESAILLARAVRVVALPTGPRTSTAGALIVVATTPAAVARLAQATANSRITVALTPDTS
;
A
#
# COMPACT_ATOMS: atom_id res chain seq x y z
N MET A 1 3.18 0.37 27.41
CA MET A 1 3.06 0.38 25.95
C MET A 1 2.80 1.78 25.42
N LEU A 2 2.91 2.02 24.09
CA LEU A 2 2.53 3.28 23.48
C LEU A 2 1.03 3.32 23.15
N ALA A 3 0.43 4.52 23.28
CA ALA A 3 -0.93 4.82 22.85
C ALA A 3 -0.96 6.19 22.15
N ALA A 4 -1.97 6.44 21.35
CA ALA A 4 -2.17 7.74 20.72
C ALA A 4 -2.49 8.82 21.77
N ALA A 5 -1.78 9.96 21.72
CA ALA A 5 -2.05 11.08 22.61
C ALA A 5 -3.24 11.93 22.15
N ARG A 6 -3.55 11.89 20.84
CA ARG A 6 -4.66 12.59 20.18
C ARG A 6 -5.22 11.74 19.05
N ASP A 7 -6.29 12.17 18.42
CA ASP A 7 -6.79 11.52 17.19
C ASP A 7 -5.76 11.69 16.06
N LEU A 8 -5.40 10.57 15.42
CA LEU A 8 -4.43 10.53 14.32
C LEU A 8 -5.11 10.12 13.03
N THR A 9 -4.69 10.70 11.93
CA THR A 9 -5.13 10.30 10.59
C THR A 9 -4.26 9.18 10.05
N GLY A 10 -4.85 8.23 9.33
CA GLY A 10 -4.08 7.21 8.61
C GLY A 10 -3.23 7.82 7.49
N GLY A 11 -2.25 7.05 7.00
CA GLY A 11 -1.42 7.43 5.87
C GLY A 11 -0.17 8.27 6.20
N ALA A 12 0.10 8.51 7.49
CA ALA A 12 1.30 9.21 7.97
C ALA A 12 1.98 8.44 9.09
N ALA A 13 3.26 8.71 9.30
CA ALA A 13 4.00 8.25 10.46
C ALA A 13 3.66 9.14 11.66
N PRO A 14 3.36 8.57 12.85
CA PRO A 14 3.15 9.36 14.04
C PRO A 14 4.47 9.96 14.54
N SER A 15 4.43 11.20 14.99
CA SER A 15 5.55 11.86 15.68
C SER A 15 5.56 11.48 17.16
N SER A 16 6.66 11.84 17.87
CA SER A 16 6.75 11.64 19.32
C SER A 16 5.62 12.34 20.09
N ASP A 17 5.18 13.52 19.62
CA ASP A 17 4.13 14.31 20.26
C ASP A 17 2.71 13.71 20.06
N ASP A 18 2.58 12.81 19.12
CA ASP A 18 1.37 12.06 18.85
C ASP A 18 1.17 10.89 19.78
N LEU A 19 2.18 10.57 20.61
CA LEU A 19 2.27 9.36 21.38
C LEU A 19 2.34 9.66 22.89
N ARG A 20 1.77 8.75 23.68
CA ARG A 20 1.91 8.74 25.13
C ARG A 20 2.16 7.33 25.64
N THR A 21 2.79 7.23 26.78
CA THR A 21 2.91 5.95 27.47
C THR A 21 1.59 5.62 28.17
N LEU A 22 1.13 4.38 27.97
CA LEU A 22 0.00 3.78 28.64
C LEU A 22 0.50 2.60 29.49
N GLU A 23 0.20 2.63 30.79
CA GLU A 23 0.49 1.53 31.70
C GLU A 23 -0.73 0.61 31.77
N LEU A 24 -0.52 -0.66 31.50
CA LEU A 24 -1.52 -1.71 31.59
C LEU A 24 -0.97 -2.88 32.42
N PRO A 25 -1.83 -3.64 33.13
CA PRO A 25 -1.44 -4.92 33.67
C PRO A 25 -0.86 -5.83 32.59
N VAL A 26 0.10 -6.67 32.94
CA VAL A 26 0.84 -7.50 31.96
C VAL A 26 -0.09 -8.39 31.12
N ASP A 27 -1.12 -8.92 31.74
CA ASP A 27 -2.15 -9.77 31.14
C ASP A 27 -3.14 -8.99 30.23
N ALA A 28 -3.16 -7.66 30.34
CA ALA A 28 -3.99 -6.78 29.52
C ALA A 28 -3.20 -6.15 28.32
N VAL A 29 -1.89 -6.40 28.22
CA VAL A 29 -1.07 -5.89 27.11
C VAL A 29 -1.34 -6.75 25.87
N PRO A 30 -1.86 -6.18 24.78
CA PRO A 30 -2.09 -6.94 23.56
C PRO A 30 -0.79 -7.41 22.91
N GLU A 31 -0.84 -8.53 22.20
CA GLU A 31 0.28 -9.00 21.40
C GLU A 31 0.67 -7.96 20.34
N GLY A 32 1.96 -7.81 20.05
CA GLY A 32 2.46 -6.80 19.13
C GLY A 32 2.43 -5.36 19.66
N ALA A 33 2.16 -5.16 20.95
CA ALA A 33 2.15 -3.85 21.57
C ALA A 33 3.49 -3.12 21.42
N LEU A 34 3.43 -1.87 20.97
CA LEU A 34 4.63 -1.05 20.84
C LEU A 34 5.09 -0.52 22.19
N THR A 35 6.39 -0.61 22.44
CA THR A 35 7.01 -0.12 23.67
C THR A 35 7.54 1.31 23.51
N PRO A 36 7.65 2.09 24.60
CA PRO A 36 8.37 3.36 24.56
C PRO A 36 9.79 3.17 23.99
N GLY A 37 10.17 4.04 23.05
CA GLY A 37 11.46 3.94 22.36
C GLY A 37 11.43 3.15 21.04
N ALA A 38 10.28 2.58 20.65
CA ALA A 38 10.14 1.98 19.33
C ALA A 38 10.39 3.02 18.22
N ASP A 39 11.18 2.64 17.20
CA ASP A 39 11.37 3.49 16.02
C ASP A 39 10.12 3.43 15.12
N LEU A 40 9.45 4.55 15.01
CA LEU A 40 8.24 4.71 14.19
C LEU A 40 8.43 5.63 12.98
N THR A 41 9.64 6.13 12.73
CA THR A 41 9.94 7.11 11.67
C THR A 41 9.58 6.61 10.26
N ALA A 42 9.68 5.31 10.02
CA ALA A 42 9.31 4.68 8.74
C ALA A 42 7.98 3.92 8.79
N ARG A 43 7.24 4.00 9.91
CA ARG A 43 5.98 3.26 10.10
C ARG A 43 4.77 4.16 9.83
N VAL A 44 4.05 3.87 8.78
CA VAL A 44 2.86 4.62 8.38
C VAL A 44 1.61 3.94 8.94
N LEU A 45 0.74 4.70 9.60
CA LEU A 45 -0.54 4.20 10.10
C LEU A 45 -1.44 3.73 8.96
N SER A 46 -2.00 2.53 9.08
CA SER A 46 -2.88 1.93 8.07
C SER A 46 -4.27 2.58 8.02
N GLY A 47 -4.67 3.28 9.07
CA GLY A 47 -5.96 3.94 9.20
C GLY A 47 -5.99 4.93 10.35
N PRO A 48 -7.11 5.63 10.57
CA PRO A 48 -7.27 6.56 11.69
C PRO A 48 -7.18 5.83 13.03
N VAL A 49 -6.57 6.49 14.02
CA VAL A 49 -6.42 6.00 15.39
C VAL A 49 -7.03 7.04 16.32
N ARG A 50 -7.79 6.60 17.31
CA ARG A 50 -8.41 7.49 18.30
C ARG A 50 -7.47 7.79 19.46
N SER A 51 -7.65 8.97 20.06
CA SER A 51 -6.97 9.35 21.29
C SER A 51 -7.16 8.29 22.37
N GLY A 52 -6.06 7.87 23.00
CA GLY A 52 -6.06 6.82 24.03
C GLY A 52 -5.98 5.40 23.50
N GLU A 53 -6.09 5.18 22.19
CA GLU A 53 -6.03 3.86 21.60
C GLU A 53 -4.61 3.28 21.71
N PRO A 54 -4.45 2.04 22.24
CA PRO A 54 -3.17 1.35 22.29
C PRO A 54 -2.64 1.07 20.87
N LEU A 55 -1.34 1.31 20.67
CA LEU A 55 -0.70 1.06 19.39
C LEU A 55 -0.02 -0.31 19.38
N THR A 56 -0.38 -1.10 18.38
CA THR A 56 0.26 -2.38 18.06
C THR A 56 0.90 -2.30 16.66
N ASP A 57 1.77 -3.24 16.35
CA ASP A 57 2.39 -3.38 15.03
C ASP A 57 1.35 -3.54 13.91
N ALA A 58 0.21 -4.17 14.19
CA ALA A 58 -0.91 -4.34 13.27
C ALA A 58 -1.59 -3.02 12.83
N ARG A 59 -1.36 -1.90 13.55
CA ARG A 59 -1.87 -0.57 13.19
C ARG A 59 -1.03 0.13 12.13
N PHE A 60 0.08 -0.45 11.75
CA PHE A 60 0.97 0.12 10.75
C PHE A 60 0.91 -0.66 9.45
N LEU A 61 1.07 0.06 8.35
CA LEU A 61 1.30 -0.58 7.07
C LEU A 61 2.60 -1.39 7.18
N ALA A 62 2.57 -2.61 6.65
CA ALA A 62 3.81 -3.36 6.49
C ALA A 62 4.82 -2.48 5.74
N PRO A 63 6.10 -2.44 6.16
CA PRO A 63 7.09 -1.68 5.42
C PRO A 63 7.04 -2.12 3.96
N VAL A 64 6.91 -1.13 3.05
CA VAL A 64 6.96 -1.42 1.61
C VAL A 64 8.37 -1.90 1.30
N SER A 65 8.57 -3.22 1.36
CA SER A 65 9.85 -3.81 1.03
C SER A 65 10.02 -3.79 -0.48
N VAL A 66 10.75 -2.81 -0.96
CA VAL A 66 11.13 -2.69 -2.38
C VAL A 66 12.55 -3.26 -2.51
N PRO A 67 12.77 -4.27 -3.34
CA PRO A 67 14.11 -4.80 -3.57
C PRO A 67 15.07 -3.74 -4.10
N THR A 68 16.36 -3.87 -3.81
CA THR A 68 17.40 -2.97 -4.33
C THR A 68 17.33 -2.91 -5.87
N GLY A 69 17.34 -1.70 -6.42
CA GLY A 69 17.22 -1.47 -7.87
C GLY A 69 15.79 -1.40 -8.40
N PHE A 70 14.79 -1.59 -7.54
CA PHE A 70 13.38 -1.41 -7.87
C PHE A 70 12.85 -0.10 -7.27
N LEU A 71 11.75 0.39 -7.82
CA LEU A 71 11.01 1.54 -7.33
C LEU A 71 9.59 1.13 -6.97
N ALA A 72 9.04 1.72 -5.91
CA ALA A 72 7.62 1.64 -5.62
C ALA A 72 6.88 2.62 -6.51
N TYR A 73 5.99 2.12 -7.37
CA TYR A 73 5.21 2.95 -8.29
C TYR A 73 3.71 2.82 -8.00
N PRO A 74 3.04 3.91 -7.57
CA PRO A 74 1.60 3.95 -7.39
C PRO A 74 0.90 4.21 -8.72
N PHE A 75 -0.17 3.46 -9.00
CA PHE A 75 -1.06 3.74 -10.12
C PHE A 75 -2.49 3.32 -9.77
N ARG A 76 -3.45 3.82 -10.55
CA ARG A 76 -4.85 3.45 -10.39
C ARG A 76 -5.27 2.48 -11.48
N ILE A 77 -6.07 1.49 -11.08
CA ILE A 77 -6.81 0.63 -11.99
C ILE A 77 -8.27 1.07 -11.99
N ASP A 78 -8.90 1.07 -13.16
CA ASP A 78 -10.29 1.54 -13.31
C ASP A 78 -11.29 0.64 -12.58
N ASP A 79 -11.02 -0.66 -12.54
CA ASP A 79 -11.87 -1.64 -11.89
C ASP A 79 -11.46 -1.83 -10.42
N ALA A 80 -12.25 -1.24 -9.53
CA ALA A 80 -12.02 -1.36 -8.09
C ALA A 80 -12.23 -2.79 -7.56
N ASP A 81 -13.03 -3.61 -8.24
CA ASP A 81 -13.32 -4.98 -7.80
C ASP A 81 -12.09 -5.89 -7.99
N ILE A 82 -11.26 -5.62 -8.99
CA ILE A 82 -9.99 -6.33 -9.15
C ILE A 82 -9.09 -6.15 -7.93
N SER A 83 -9.10 -4.98 -7.30
CA SER A 83 -8.27 -4.75 -6.11
C SER A 83 -8.66 -5.64 -4.92
N ALA A 84 -9.91 -6.08 -4.85
CA ALA A 84 -10.37 -6.99 -3.80
C ALA A 84 -9.83 -8.42 -3.96
N LEU A 85 -9.39 -8.77 -5.18
CA LEU A 85 -8.78 -10.07 -5.48
C LEU A 85 -7.28 -10.06 -5.25
N LEU A 86 -6.65 -8.88 -5.19
CA LEU A 86 -5.20 -8.73 -5.06
C LEU A 86 -4.76 -8.79 -3.61
N ARG A 87 -3.55 -9.32 -3.40
CA ARG A 87 -2.86 -9.35 -2.12
C ARG A 87 -1.46 -8.76 -2.25
N VAL A 88 -0.95 -8.20 -1.17
CA VAL A 88 0.46 -7.81 -1.10
C VAL A 88 1.32 -9.06 -1.26
N GLY A 89 2.26 -9.00 -2.20
CA GLY A 89 3.09 -10.13 -2.59
C GLY A 89 2.73 -10.74 -3.94
N ASP A 90 1.51 -10.53 -4.43
CA ASP A 90 1.09 -11.03 -5.75
C ASP A 90 1.96 -10.45 -6.87
N HIS A 91 2.10 -11.22 -7.96
CA HIS A 91 2.79 -10.79 -9.16
C HIS A 91 1.78 -10.51 -10.27
N LEU A 92 1.95 -9.36 -10.94
CA LEU A 92 1.05 -8.87 -11.97
C LEU A 92 1.78 -8.62 -13.27
N ASN A 93 1.11 -8.90 -14.38
CA ASN A 93 1.44 -8.32 -15.67
C ASN A 93 0.57 -7.08 -15.90
N LEU A 94 1.19 -6.00 -16.31
CA LEU A 94 0.54 -4.72 -16.55
C LEU A 94 0.44 -4.47 -18.04
N TYR A 95 -0.75 -4.11 -18.52
CA TYR A 95 -1.04 -3.83 -19.92
C TYR A 95 -1.64 -2.44 -20.09
N ALA A 96 -1.27 -1.75 -21.13
CA ALA A 96 -1.97 -0.55 -21.60
C ALA A 96 -3.01 -0.97 -22.63
N ALA A 97 -4.25 -0.56 -22.41
CA ALA A 97 -5.32 -0.69 -23.38
C ALA A 97 -5.66 0.69 -23.93
N THR A 98 -5.58 0.84 -25.25
CA THR A 98 -6.04 2.05 -25.96
C THR A 98 -7.52 1.94 -26.26
N SER A 99 -8.21 3.10 -26.32
CA SER A 99 -9.67 3.15 -26.58
C SER A 99 -10.04 2.77 -28.02
N SER A 100 -9.08 2.61 -28.91
CA SER A 100 -9.33 2.19 -30.29
C SER A 100 -9.45 0.67 -30.35
N SER A 101 -10.59 0.19 -30.80
CA SER A 101 -10.95 -1.23 -30.89
C SER A 101 -10.09 -2.07 -31.85
N ALA A 102 -9.10 -1.50 -32.49
CA ALA A 102 -8.25 -2.14 -33.48
C ALA A 102 -6.83 -2.51 -32.98
N GLU A 103 -6.42 -2.04 -31.81
CA GLU A 103 -5.08 -2.30 -31.29
C GLU A 103 -5.11 -3.26 -30.11
N SER A 104 -4.22 -4.26 -30.16
CA SER A 104 -4.02 -5.18 -29.04
C SER A 104 -3.42 -4.45 -27.84
N ALA A 105 -3.80 -4.84 -26.63
CA ALA A 105 -3.22 -4.31 -25.41
C ALA A 105 -1.69 -4.51 -25.40
N ILE A 106 -0.95 -3.47 -25.03
CA ILE A 106 0.51 -3.47 -24.99
C ILE A 106 0.97 -3.87 -23.59
N LEU A 107 1.85 -4.86 -23.49
CA LEU A 107 2.47 -5.25 -22.24
C LEU A 107 3.47 -4.18 -21.78
N LEU A 108 3.22 -3.56 -20.63
CA LEU A 108 4.06 -2.52 -20.05
C LEU A 108 5.14 -3.09 -19.13
N ALA A 109 4.76 -4.05 -18.29
CA ALA A 109 5.66 -4.69 -17.34
C ALA A 109 5.17 -6.11 -17.02
N ARG A 110 6.12 -7.02 -16.78
CA ARG A 110 5.85 -8.41 -16.39
C ARG A 110 6.22 -8.66 -14.95
N ALA A 111 5.45 -9.52 -14.30
CA ALA A 111 5.73 -10.06 -12.97
C ALA A 111 6.13 -8.97 -11.95
N VAL A 112 5.45 -7.81 -12.01
CA VAL A 112 5.63 -6.77 -11.01
C VAL A 112 4.98 -7.17 -9.70
N ARG A 113 5.70 -7.03 -8.60
CA ARG A 113 5.20 -7.42 -7.29
C ARG A 113 4.33 -6.33 -6.67
N VAL A 114 3.15 -6.69 -6.20
CA VAL A 114 2.31 -5.81 -5.37
C VAL A 114 2.98 -5.60 -4.02
N VAL A 115 3.25 -4.36 -3.66
CA VAL A 115 3.92 -4.02 -2.39
C VAL A 115 3.02 -3.30 -1.41
N ALA A 116 1.95 -2.66 -1.90
CA ALA A 116 0.91 -2.10 -1.05
C ALA A 116 -0.43 -2.02 -1.80
N LEU A 117 -1.50 -2.19 -1.05
CA LEU A 117 -2.89 -2.00 -1.47
C LEU A 117 -3.54 -1.01 -0.48
N PRO A 118 -3.37 0.30 -0.69
CA PRO A 118 -3.91 1.30 0.22
C PRO A 118 -5.43 1.21 0.30
N THR A 119 -5.96 1.00 1.50
CA THR A 119 -7.38 1.03 1.79
C THR A 119 -7.78 2.47 2.09
N GLY A 120 -8.27 3.18 1.08
CA GLY A 120 -8.87 4.51 1.23
C GLY A 120 -10.40 4.45 1.22
N PRO A 121 -11.10 5.54 1.59
CA PRO A 121 -12.53 5.64 1.36
C PRO A 121 -12.81 5.40 -0.13
N ARG A 122 -13.62 4.39 -0.41
CA ARG A 122 -14.08 4.06 -1.77
C ARG A 122 -15.04 5.14 -2.24
N THR A 123 -14.52 6.24 -2.76
CA THR A 123 -15.31 7.12 -3.61
C THR A 123 -15.40 6.44 -4.97
N SER A 124 -16.56 5.99 -5.30
CA SER A 124 -16.91 5.03 -6.36
C SER A 124 -16.54 5.38 -7.80
N THR A 125 -15.87 6.49 -8.04
CA THR A 125 -15.54 6.97 -9.39
C THR A 125 -14.05 7.01 -9.72
N ALA A 126 -13.16 6.69 -8.79
CA ALA A 126 -11.71 6.92 -8.97
C ALA A 126 -10.86 5.65 -9.14
N GLY A 127 -11.47 4.47 -9.28
CA GLY A 127 -10.73 3.21 -9.36
C GLY A 127 -9.96 2.87 -8.08
N ALA A 128 -9.20 1.78 -8.07
CA ALA A 128 -8.39 1.37 -6.92
C ALA A 128 -6.92 1.76 -7.08
N LEU A 129 -6.31 2.26 -6.00
CA LEU A 129 -4.89 2.55 -5.94
C LEU A 129 -4.11 1.26 -5.62
N ILE A 130 -3.09 0.98 -6.41
CA ILE A 130 -2.17 -0.14 -6.21
C ILE A 130 -0.75 0.41 -6.22
N VAL A 131 0.12 -0.13 -5.38
CA VAL A 131 1.55 0.17 -5.40
C VAL A 131 2.32 -1.10 -5.74
N VAL A 132 3.16 -1.02 -6.77
CA VAL A 132 3.98 -2.15 -7.23
C VAL A 132 5.46 -1.83 -7.17
N ALA A 133 6.30 -2.86 -6.93
CA ALA A 133 7.74 -2.76 -7.09
C ALA A 133 8.09 -3.09 -8.55
N THR A 134 8.76 -2.17 -9.21
CA THR A 134 9.15 -2.35 -10.62
C THR A 134 10.45 -1.61 -10.94
N THR A 135 11.04 -1.91 -12.10
CA THR A 135 12.30 -1.29 -12.52
C THR A 135 12.10 0.17 -12.95
N PRO A 136 13.12 1.03 -12.86
CA PRO A 136 13.04 2.41 -13.34
C PRO A 136 12.61 2.53 -14.81
N ALA A 137 13.06 1.61 -15.66
CA ALA A 137 12.65 1.57 -17.06
C ALA A 137 11.16 1.26 -17.25
N ALA A 138 10.60 0.39 -16.41
CA ALA A 138 9.17 0.09 -16.42
C ALA A 138 8.35 1.25 -15.85
N VAL A 139 8.86 1.96 -14.83
CA VAL A 139 8.21 3.18 -14.29
C VAL A 139 8.03 4.22 -15.41
N ALA A 140 9.05 4.47 -16.23
CA ALA A 140 8.94 5.43 -17.32
C ALA A 140 7.82 5.06 -18.31
N ARG A 141 7.72 3.77 -18.69
CA ARG A 141 6.65 3.26 -19.57
C ARG A 141 5.27 3.36 -18.92
N LEU A 142 5.18 3.02 -17.63
CA LEU A 142 3.94 3.11 -16.87
C LEU A 142 3.46 4.56 -16.76
N ALA A 143 4.36 5.49 -16.45
CA ALA A 143 4.03 6.91 -16.34
C ALA A 143 3.49 7.47 -17.67
N GLN A 144 4.12 7.09 -18.80
CA GLN A 144 3.65 7.48 -20.12
C GLN A 144 2.28 6.87 -20.46
N ALA A 145 2.07 5.59 -20.13
CA ALA A 145 0.81 4.90 -20.38
C ALA A 145 -0.33 5.45 -19.52
N THR A 146 -0.08 5.77 -18.25
CA THR A 146 -1.09 6.32 -17.32
C THR A 146 -1.66 7.65 -17.81
N ALA A 147 -0.87 8.43 -18.55
CA ALA A 147 -1.31 9.71 -19.11
C ALA A 147 -2.25 9.55 -20.31
N ASN A 148 -2.18 8.43 -21.06
CA ASN A 148 -2.79 8.30 -22.38
C ASN A 148 -3.63 7.02 -22.58
N SER A 149 -3.63 6.10 -21.61
CA SER A 149 -4.23 4.78 -21.79
C SER A 149 -4.82 4.28 -20.47
N ARG A 150 -5.72 3.32 -20.55
CA ARG A 150 -6.18 2.56 -19.38
C ARG A 150 -5.19 1.47 -19.03
N ILE A 151 -4.85 1.34 -17.75
CA ILE A 151 -4.02 0.25 -17.28
C ILE A 151 -4.92 -0.89 -16.78
N THR A 152 -4.72 -2.05 -17.35
CA THR A 152 -5.34 -3.30 -16.89
C THR A 152 -4.27 -4.26 -16.38
N VAL A 153 -4.68 -5.15 -15.48
CA VAL A 153 -3.78 -6.07 -14.79
C VAL A 153 -4.19 -7.52 -15.03
N ALA A 154 -3.20 -8.39 -15.12
CA ALA A 154 -3.42 -9.83 -15.08
C ALA A 154 -2.56 -10.45 -13.99
N LEU A 155 -3.18 -11.27 -13.12
CA LEU A 155 -2.43 -12.02 -12.13
C LEU A 155 -1.59 -13.09 -12.83
N THR A 156 -0.33 -13.20 -12.42
CA THR A 156 0.51 -14.33 -12.81
C THR A 156 0.47 -15.38 -11.71
N PRO A 157 0.35 -16.68 -12.06
CA PRO A 157 0.46 -17.72 -11.05
C PRO A 157 1.85 -17.64 -10.40
N ASP A 158 1.90 -17.86 -9.07
CA ASP A 158 3.16 -18.01 -8.36
C ASP A 158 3.93 -19.18 -8.99
N THR A 159 5.07 -18.86 -9.57
CA THR A 159 6.01 -19.91 -10.01
C THR A 159 6.82 -20.29 -8.78
N SER A 160 6.38 -21.36 -8.10
CA SER A 160 7.14 -22.02 -7.03
C SER A 160 8.46 -22.55 -7.56
#